data_ea828ce6f2acec1f299150a7dac2d4f1
#
_entry.id   ea828ce6f2acec1f299150a7dac2d4f1
#
_cell.length_a   1.000
_cell.length_b   1.000
_cell.length_c   1.000
_cell.angle_alpha   90.00
_cell.angle_beta   90.00
_cell.angle_gamma   90.00
#
_symmetry.space_group_name_H-M   'P 1'
#
loop_
_entity.id
_entity.type
_entity.pdbx_description
1 polymer ?
#
loop_
_entity_poly.entity_id
_entity_poly.type
_entity_poly.pdbx_seq_one_letter_code
_entity_poly.pdbx_strand_id
1 'polypeptide(L)' 'MDGVKKCPIVLVKWIDTTESKDWQDVEEAEKLEPLHCVSVGHLLKKTRWHITICISLTSDGGAGGTWAISRRCVESIEEL' A
#
# COMPACT_ATOMS: atom_id res chain seq x y z
N MET A 1 0.29 24.14 7.25
CA MET A 1 -0.65 23.95 8.37
C MET A 1 0.12 23.51 9.59
N ASP A 2 0.04 24.32 10.64
CA ASP A 2 0.73 23.99 11.88
C ASP A 2 0.07 22.79 12.53
N GLY A 3 0.88 21.91 13.12
CA GLY A 3 0.41 20.70 13.79
C GLY A 3 0.23 19.48 12.90
N VAL A 4 0.29 19.63 11.61
CA VAL A 4 0.27 18.47 10.69
C VAL A 4 1.69 17.94 10.53
N LYS A 5 1.86 16.65 10.74
CA LYS A 5 3.15 15.99 10.54
C LYS A 5 3.55 16.10 9.07
N LYS A 6 4.78 16.53 8.83
CA LYS A 6 5.32 16.60 7.48
C LYS A 6 5.86 15.24 7.07
N CYS A 7 5.17 14.63 6.13
CA CYS A 7 5.57 13.35 5.54
C CYS A 7 5.61 13.49 4.04
N PRO A 8 6.58 12.88 3.37
CA PRO A 8 6.59 12.91 1.92
C PRO A 8 5.35 12.22 1.36
N ILE A 9 4.85 12.75 0.25
CA ILE A 9 3.79 12.09 -0.50
C ILE A 9 4.47 11.18 -1.50
N VAL A 10 4.10 9.93 -1.49
CA VAL A 10 4.74 8.90 -2.32
C VAL A 10 3.71 8.19 -3.20
N LEU A 11 4.19 7.73 -4.35
CA LEU A 11 3.46 6.80 -5.21
C LEU A 11 4.14 5.44 -5.05
N VAL A 12 3.37 4.46 -4.62
CA VAL A 12 3.86 3.09 -4.39
C VAL A 12 3.25 2.17 -5.41
N LYS A 13 4.10 1.47 -6.15
CA LYS A 13 3.67 0.37 -7.00
C LYS A 13 3.95 -0.92 -6.26
N TRP A 14 2.93 -1.74 -6.09
CA TRP A 14 3.02 -2.94 -5.28
C TRP A 14 2.12 -4.06 -5.81
N ILE A 15 2.35 -5.26 -5.31
CA ILE A 15 1.64 -6.45 -5.75
C ILE A 15 0.86 -7.00 -4.58
N ASP A 16 -0.45 -7.14 -4.75
CA ASP A 16 -1.32 -7.70 -3.74
C ASP A 16 -1.71 -9.13 -4.11
N THR A 17 -1.98 -9.92 -3.08
CA THR A 17 -2.46 -11.28 -3.24
C THR A 17 -3.90 -11.24 -3.74
N THR A 18 -4.21 -12.11 -4.69
CA THR A 18 -5.58 -12.34 -5.12
C THR A 18 -6.03 -13.72 -4.69
N GLU A 19 -7.32 -13.87 -4.47
CA GLU A 19 -7.90 -15.16 -4.11
C GLU A 19 -9.26 -15.33 -4.75
N SER A 20 -9.65 -16.58 -4.99
CA SER A 20 -11.01 -16.93 -5.37
C SER A 20 -11.47 -18.04 -4.44
N LYS A 21 -12.68 -17.87 -3.88
CA LYS A 21 -13.29 -18.85 -2.98
C LYS A 21 -14.31 -19.74 -3.68
N ASP A 22 -14.56 -19.46 -4.95
CA ASP A 22 -15.48 -20.23 -5.77
C ASP A 22 -14.82 -21.50 -6.28
N TRP A 23 -15.61 -22.52 -6.48
CA TRP A 23 -15.16 -23.76 -7.14
C TRP A 23 -14.93 -23.48 -8.62
N GLN A 24 -13.77 -23.89 -9.12
CA GLN A 24 -13.36 -23.69 -10.51
C GLN A 24 -12.71 -24.94 -11.05
N ASP A 25 -12.65 -25.05 -12.37
CA ASP A 25 -11.79 -26.02 -13.00
C ASP A 25 -10.32 -25.69 -12.69
N VAL A 26 -9.48 -26.70 -12.58
CA VAL A 26 -8.05 -26.50 -12.32
C VAL A 26 -7.43 -25.59 -13.36
N GLU A 27 -7.81 -25.76 -14.64
CA GLU A 27 -7.32 -24.93 -15.74
C GLU A 27 -7.63 -23.44 -15.52
N GLU A 28 -8.84 -23.13 -15.06
CA GLU A 28 -9.22 -21.73 -14.74
C GLU A 28 -8.50 -21.23 -13.51
N ALA A 29 -8.37 -22.06 -12.48
CA ALA A 29 -7.67 -21.68 -11.25
C ALA A 29 -6.19 -21.36 -11.48
N GLU A 30 -5.55 -22.05 -12.41
CA GLU A 30 -4.15 -21.80 -12.76
C GLU A 30 -3.91 -20.43 -13.38
N LYS A 31 -4.95 -19.76 -13.87
CA LYS A 31 -4.85 -18.44 -14.48
C LYS A 31 -4.86 -17.30 -13.46
N LEU A 32 -5.12 -17.60 -12.19
CA LEU A 32 -5.16 -16.57 -11.16
C LEU A 32 -3.78 -15.96 -10.96
N GLU A 33 -3.71 -14.65 -11.05
CA GLU A 33 -2.47 -13.89 -10.90
C GLU A 33 -2.60 -12.84 -9.81
N PRO A 34 -1.47 -12.44 -9.19
CA PRO A 34 -1.49 -11.34 -8.23
C PRO A 34 -1.96 -10.03 -8.87
N LEU A 35 -2.51 -9.15 -8.06
CA LEU A 35 -3.02 -7.87 -8.50
C LEU A 35 -1.94 -6.80 -8.38
N HIS A 36 -1.67 -6.10 -9.49
CA HIS A 36 -0.76 -4.96 -9.48
C HIS A 36 -1.51 -3.71 -9.04
N CYS A 37 -0.99 -3.06 -8.02
CA CYS A 37 -1.63 -1.91 -7.39
C CYS A 37 -0.74 -0.67 -7.46
N VAL A 38 -1.39 0.48 -7.53
CA VAL A 38 -0.72 1.78 -7.40
C VAL A 38 -1.45 2.55 -6.31
N SER A 39 -0.70 2.99 -5.31
CA SER A 39 -1.26 3.73 -4.18
C SER A 39 -0.48 5.02 -3.96
N VAL A 40 -1.18 6.07 -3.60
CA VAL A 40 -0.60 7.37 -3.28
C VAL A 40 -0.96 7.72 -1.85
N GLY A 41 0.00 8.16 -1.08
CA GLY A 41 -0.27 8.55 0.29
C GLY A 41 0.92 9.22 0.96
N HIS A 42 0.70 9.64 2.19
CA HIS A 42 1.77 10.16 3.04
C HIS A 42 2.58 9.00 3.61
N LEU A 43 3.89 9.03 3.43
CA LEU A 43 4.77 8.00 3.97
C LEU A 43 5.01 8.27 5.45
N LEU A 44 4.44 7.44 6.32
CA LEU A 44 4.58 7.57 7.77
C LEU A 44 5.82 6.87 8.30
N LYS A 45 6.12 5.71 7.76
CA LYS A 45 7.20 4.85 8.24
C LYS A 45 7.74 3.99 7.12
N LYS A 46 9.05 3.82 7.13
CA LYS A 46 9.73 2.96 6.17
C LYS A 46 10.76 2.14 6.93
N THR A 47 10.54 0.84 6.98
CA THR A 47 11.46 -0.10 7.61
C THR A 47 11.97 -1.09 6.58
N ARG A 48 12.89 -1.96 6.99
CA ARG A 48 13.37 -3.04 6.12
C ARG A 48 12.28 -4.06 5.81
N TRP A 49 11.20 -4.10 6.61
CA TRP A 49 10.15 -5.12 6.50
C TRP A 49 8.88 -4.61 5.83
N HIS A 50 8.55 -3.34 6.05
CA HIS A 50 7.32 -2.78 5.53
C HIS A 50 7.41 -1.26 5.39
N ILE A 51 6.46 -0.71 4.66
CA ILE A 51 6.17 0.72 4.63
C ILE A 51 4.76 0.94 5.15
N THR A 52 4.54 2.09 5.80
CA THR A 52 3.21 2.50 6.27
C THR A 52 2.86 3.82 5.60
N ILE A 53 1.72 3.85 4.93
CA ILE A 53 1.22 5.05 4.28
C ILE A 53 -0.20 5.35 4.75
N CYS A 54 -0.61 6.61 4.65
CA CYS A 54 -1.97 7.01 4.95
C CYS A 54 -2.50 8.02 3.93
N ILE A 55 -3.82 8.12 3.84
CA ILE A 55 -4.47 9.05 2.92
C ILE A 55 -4.52 10.46 3.50
N SER A 56 -4.78 10.57 4.80
CA SER A 56 -5.03 11.85 5.44
C SER A 56 -4.30 11.98 6.77
N LEU A 57 -3.86 13.20 7.04
CA LEU A 57 -3.26 13.59 8.33
C LEU A 57 -4.07 14.74 8.92
N THR A 58 -4.23 14.74 10.23
CA THR A 58 -4.95 15.80 10.94
C THR A 58 -3.98 16.64 11.78
N SER A 59 -4.39 17.89 12.08
CA SER A 59 -3.56 18.80 12.86
C SER A 59 -3.41 18.40 14.32
N ASP A 60 -4.25 17.51 14.82
CA ASP A 60 -4.17 16.99 16.18
C ASP A 60 -3.34 15.70 16.29
N GLY A 61 -2.62 15.33 15.22
CA GLY A 61 -1.73 14.16 15.22
C GLY A 61 -2.37 12.89 14.74
N GLY A 62 -3.55 12.94 14.14
CA GLY A 62 -4.26 11.76 13.62
C GLY A 62 -3.83 11.39 12.21
N ALA A 63 -4.02 10.12 11.85
CA ALA A 63 -3.85 9.61 10.50
C ALA A 63 -5.06 8.76 10.13
N GLY A 64 -5.56 8.96 8.93
CA GLY A 64 -6.73 8.23 8.43
C GLY A 64 -6.43 7.50 7.13
N GLY A 65 -7.08 6.35 6.93
CA GLY A 65 -6.85 5.54 5.75
C GLY A 65 -5.43 4.99 5.70
N THR A 66 -5.02 4.32 6.76
CA THR A 66 -3.65 3.83 6.95
C THR A 66 -3.55 2.35 6.62
N TRP A 67 -2.48 1.98 5.91
CA TRP A 67 -2.16 0.57 5.71
C TRP A 67 -0.65 0.37 5.61
N ALA A 68 -0.24 -0.84 6.00
CA ALA A 68 1.15 -1.25 5.94
C ALA A 68 1.32 -2.26 4.80
N ILE A 69 2.33 -2.06 3.99
CA ILE A 69 2.63 -2.92 2.84
C ILE A 69 3.98 -3.57 3.07
N SER A 70 4.02 -4.91 2.98
CA SER A 70 5.28 -5.65 3.09
C SER A 70 6.26 -5.19 2.00
N ARG A 71 7.53 -5.00 2.38
CA ARG A 71 8.57 -4.61 1.42
C ARG A 71 8.72 -5.61 0.28
N ARG A 72 8.44 -6.88 0.52
CA ARG A 72 8.49 -7.90 -0.53
C ARG A 72 7.43 -7.71 -1.59
N CYS A 73 6.34 -7.01 -1.25
CA CYS A 73 5.26 -6.72 -2.18
C CYS A 73 5.45 -5.40 -2.91
N VAL A 74 6.42 -4.58 -2.51
CA VAL A 74 6.66 -3.27 -3.10
C VAL A 74 7.59 -3.39 -4.30
N GLU A 75 7.11 -2.95 -5.46
CA GLU A 75 7.93 -2.87 -6.67
C GLU A 75 8.75 -1.59 -6.69
N SER A 76 8.12 -0.46 -6.38
CA SER A 76 8.80 0.83 -6.38
C SER A 76 8.09 1.84 -5.47
N ILE A 77 8.87 2.80 -4.98
CA ILE A 77 8.39 3.95 -4.21
C ILE A 77 8.96 5.19 -4.88
N GLU A 78 8.09 6.11 -5.25
CA GLU A 78 8.48 7.36 -5.88
C GLU A 78 7.95 8.52 -5.06
N GLU A 79 8.82 9.42 -4.64
CA GLU A 79 8.42 10.64 -3.95
C GLU A 79 7.88 11.66 -4.95
N LEU A 80 6.71 12.18 -4.66
CA LEU A 80 6.03 13.13 -5.54
C LEU A 80 6.32 14.60 -5.20
#